data_015356ed7fbbbd4d7fb6eafe139ef98d
#
_entry.id   015356ed7fbbbd4d7fb6eafe139ef98d
#
_cell.length_a   1.000
_cell.length_b   1.000
_cell.length_c   1.000
_cell.angle_alpha   90.00
_cell.angle_beta   90.00
_cell.angle_gamma   90.00
#
_symmetry.space_group_name_H-M   'P 1'
#
loop_
_entity.id
_entity.type
_entity.pdbx_description
1 polymer ?
#
loop_
_entity_poly.entity_id
_entity_poly.type
_entity_poly.pdbx_seq_one_letter_code
_entity_poly.pdbx_strand_id
1 'polypeptide(L)'
;MSKGKVVIFSAPSGSGKSTLVHFLMDRDSSFGFSVSATSRPPRGEEQHGVDYFFFTPEEFRARIAADEFVEYEEVYSGRYYGTLKSQVERQLEQQNILFDVDVKGGCSLKKFYGERALFIFVQAPSIAVLRERLVRRGDTAPDEIEKRVSKAEYEMTFAQFADRVIVNDDLEKAKAELVDVVNAFLND
;
A
#
# COMPACT_ATOMS: atom_id res chain seq x y z
N MET A 1 15.22 13.35 -18.41
CA MET A 1 14.18 13.60 -17.40
C MET A 1 14.44 12.68 -16.23
N SER A 2 14.38 13.17 -14.98
CA SER A 2 14.49 12.29 -13.82
C SER A 2 13.30 11.32 -13.83
N LYS A 3 13.55 10.04 -13.59
CA LYS A 3 12.47 9.07 -13.40
C LYS A 3 11.64 9.46 -12.17
N GLY A 4 10.33 9.24 -12.19
CA GLY A 4 9.44 9.48 -11.07
C GLY A 4 9.88 8.75 -9.80
N LYS A 5 9.41 9.21 -8.67
CA LYS A 5 9.66 8.66 -7.34
C LYS A 5 8.49 7.79 -6.87
N VAL A 6 8.76 6.93 -5.90
CA VAL A 6 7.79 5.98 -5.35
C VAL A 6 7.44 6.38 -3.91
N VAL A 7 6.15 6.47 -3.59
CA VAL A 7 5.67 6.63 -2.21
C VAL A 7 4.86 5.40 -1.83
N ILE A 8 5.29 4.72 -0.78
CA ILE A 8 4.72 3.46 -0.32
C ILE A 8 4.00 3.71 0.99
N PHE A 9 2.72 3.35 1.04
CA PHE A 9 1.94 3.37 2.27
C PHE A 9 1.69 1.95 2.75
N SER A 10 1.91 1.74 4.03
CA SER A 10 1.47 0.55 4.74
C SER A 10 0.94 0.90 6.13
N ALA A 11 0.04 0.08 6.63
CA ALA A 11 -0.60 0.32 7.92
C ALA A 11 -1.40 -0.89 8.39
N PRO A 12 -1.59 -1.06 9.68
CA PRO A 12 -2.63 -1.93 10.21
C PRO A 12 -4.03 -1.46 9.80
N SER A 13 -4.96 -2.42 9.70
CA SER A 13 -6.38 -2.10 9.46
C SER A 13 -6.92 -1.18 10.54
N GLY A 14 -7.61 -0.10 10.17
CA GLY A 14 -8.16 0.89 11.11
C GLY A 14 -7.24 2.05 11.46
N SER A 15 -6.01 2.10 10.94
CA SER A 15 -5.06 3.22 11.18
C SER A 15 -5.40 4.51 10.41
N GLY A 16 -6.30 4.45 9.41
CA GLY A 16 -6.66 5.61 8.58
C GLY A 16 -5.80 5.80 7.34
N LYS A 17 -5.05 4.76 6.91
CA LYS A 17 -4.21 4.78 5.71
C LYS A 17 -4.93 5.28 4.47
N SER A 18 -6.08 4.68 4.13
CA SER A 18 -6.84 5.04 2.91
C SER A 18 -7.25 6.50 2.88
N THR A 19 -7.58 7.08 4.04
CA THR A 19 -7.91 8.51 4.14
C THR A 19 -6.72 9.39 3.77
N LEU A 20 -5.52 9.06 4.25
CA LEU A 20 -4.29 9.80 3.94
C LEU A 20 -3.84 9.58 2.49
N VAL A 21 -3.99 8.37 1.97
CA VAL A 21 -3.70 8.04 0.56
C VAL A 21 -4.59 8.85 -0.37
N HIS A 22 -5.91 8.83 -0.17
CA HIS A 22 -6.84 9.61 -0.98
C HIS A 22 -6.58 11.11 -0.87
N PHE A 23 -6.33 11.62 0.35
CA PHE A 23 -5.98 13.03 0.54
C PHE A 23 -4.75 13.44 -0.28
N LEU A 24 -3.70 12.62 -0.31
CA LEU A 24 -2.50 12.92 -1.10
C LEU A 24 -2.79 12.89 -2.61
N MET A 25 -3.53 11.90 -3.08
CA MET A 25 -3.92 11.76 -4.48
C MET A 25 -4.79 12.93 -4.96
N ASP A 26 -5.75 13.37 -4.15
CA ASP A 26 -6.63 14.50 -4.47
C ASP A 26 -5.88 15.84 -4.49
N ARG A 27 -4.83 15.95 -3.68
CA ARG A 27 -4.02 17.16 -3.53
C ARG A 27 -2.98 17.33 -4.63
N ASP A 28 -2.36 16.24 -5.07
CA ASP A 28 -1.20 16.26 -5.97
C ASP A 28 -1.40 15.34 -7.17
N SER A 29 -1.74 15.95 -8.30
CA SER A 29 -1.96 15.26 -9.58
C SER A 29 -0.68 14.67 -10.21
N SER A 30 0.51 14.91 -9.62
CA SER A 30 1.76 14.30 -10.08
C SER A 30 1.88 12.82 -9.70
N PHE A 31 0.97 12.31 -8.87
CA PHE A 31 0.92 10.91 -8.46
C PHE A 31 -0.06 10.11 -9.31
N GLY A 32 0.40 8.93 -9.76
CA GLY A 32 -0.47 7.85 -10.23
C GLY A 32 -0.54 6.74 -9.18
N PHE A 33 -1.66 6.02 -9.17
CA PHE A 33 -1.79 4.83 -8.34
C PHE A 33 -1.21 3.61 -9.05
N SER A 34 -0.52 2.74 -8.31
CA SER A 34 -0.03 1.48 -8.88
C SER A 34 -1.17 0.49 -9.06
N VAL A 35 -1.38 0.05 -10.30
CA VAL A 35 -2.35 -1.00 -10.61
C VAL A 35 -1.71 -2.36 -10.33
N SER A 36 -2.23 -3.08 -9.33
CA SER A 36 -1.74 -4.40 -8.94
C SER A 36 -2.19 -5.48 -9.93
N ALA A 37 -1.44 -6.58 -9.96
CA ALA A 37 -1.86 -7.82 -10.63
C ALA A 37 -2.55 -8.76 -9.66
N THR A 38 -3.47 -9.57 -10.16
CA THR A 38 -4.14 -10.61 -9.36
C THR A 38 -4.49 -11.83 -10.20
N SER A 39 -4.55 -13.00 -9.56
CA SER A 39 -5.03 -14.24 -10.19
C SER A 39 -6.50 -14.55 -9.93
N ARG A 40 -7.22 -13.69 -9.20
CA ARG A 40 -8.67 -13.85 -9.10
C ARG A 40 -9.36 -13.33 -10.35
N PRO A 41 -10.55 -13.86 -10.70
CA PRO A 41 -11.34 -13.28 -11.78
C PRO A 41 -11.84 -11.87 -11.42
N PRO A 42 -12.10 -11.02 -12.43
CA PRO A 42 -12.75 -9.72 -12.23
C PRO A 42 -14.09 -9.86 -11.48
N ARG A 43 -14.46 -8.84 -10.72
CA ARG A 43 -15.74 -8.74 -10.02
C ARG A 43 -16.55 -7.58 -10.60
N GLY A 44 -17.83 -7.82 -10.89
CA GLY A 44 -18.69 -6.79 -11.45
C GLY A 44 -18.11 -6.17 -12.71
N GLU A 45 -17.89 -4.86 -12.70
CA GLU A 45 -17.40 -4.08 -13.84
C GLU A 45 -15.89 -3.82 -13.83
N GLU A 46 -15.13 -4.53 -12.97
CA GLU A 46 -13.66 -4.38 -12.91
C GLU A 46 -13.01 -4.66 -14.27
N GLN A 47 -12.09 -3.80 -14.69
CA GLN A 47 -11.44 -3.83 -15.98
C GLN A 47 -9.96 -4.17 -15.89
N HIS A 48 -9.48 -5.04 -16.81
CA HIS A 48 -8.07 -5.39 -16.92
C HIS A 48 -7.22 -4.16 -17.27
N GLY A 49 -6.16 -3.95 -16.49
CA GLY A 49 -5.23 -2.82 -16.67
C GLY A 49 -5.72 -1.49 -16.09
N VAL A 50 -6.93 -1.46 -15.53
CA VAL A 50 -7.51 -0.29 -14.84
C VAL A 50 -7.61 -0.57 -13.34
N ASP A 51 -8.41 -1.57 -12.96
CA ASP A 51 -8.59 -1.94 -11.55
C ASP A 51 -7.49 -2.90 -11.10
N TYR A 52 -7.22 -3.92 -11.93
CA TYR A 52 -6.15 -4.89 -11.77
C TYR A 52 -5.65 -5.38 -13.12
N PHE A 53 -4.43 -5.92 -13.15
CA PHE A 53 -3.99 -6.83 -14.21
C PHE A 53 -4.46 -8.24 -13.84
N PHE A 54 -5.53 -8.72 -14.46
CA PHE A 54 -6.11 -10.03 -14.20
C PHE A 54 -5.37 -11.11 -15.01
N PHE A 55 -4.90 -12.13 -14.34
CA PHE A 55 -4.24 -13.31 -14.93
C PHE A 55 -4.93 -14.59 -14.42
N THR A 56 -4.73 -15.69 -15.11
CA THR A 56 -5.02 -17.00 -14.52
C THR A 56 -3.96 -17.34 -13.46
N PRO A 57 -4.24 -18.29 -12.52
CA PRO A 57 -3.21 -18.73 -11.57
C PRO A 57 -1.96 -19.29 -12.26
N GLU A 58 -2.12 -19.96 -13.42
CA GLU A 58 -1.04 -20.51 -14.23
C GLU A 58 -0.17 -19.39 -14.83
N GLU A 59 -0.79 -18.38 -15.44
CA GLU A 59 -0.10 -17.21 -15.98
C GLU A 59 0.61 -16.42 -14.88
N PHE A 60 -0.02 -16.29 -13.71
CA PHE A 60 0.61 -15.60 -12.58
C PHE A 60 1.86 -16.33 -12.10
N ARG A 61 1.79 -17.67 -11.93
CA ARG A 61 2.95 -18.49 -11.56
C ARG A 61 4.06 -18.46 -12.61
N ALA A 62 3.71 -18.47 -13.90
CA ALA A 62 4.70 -18.33 -14.97
C ALA A 62 5.46 -16.99 -14.88
N ARG A 63 4.76 -15.89 -14.56
CA ARG A 63 5.36 -14.55 -14.35
C ARG A 63 6.23 -14.50 -13.08
N ILE A 64 5.85 -15.21 -12.01
CA ILE A 64 6.70 -15.38 -10.83
C ILE A 64 8.01 -16.06 -11.24
N ALA A 65 7.94 -17.17 -11.98
CA ALA A 65 9.11 -17.90 -12.44
C ALA A 65 10.01 -17.07 -13.38
N ALA A 66 9.42 -16.14 -14.13
CA ALA A 66 10.12 -15.18 -14.99
C ALA A 66 10.65 -13.94 -14.25
N ASP A 67 10.50 -13.86 -12.92
CA ASP A 67 10.92 -12.72 -12.07
C ASP A 67 10.31 -11.37 -12.51
N GLU A 68 9.06 -11.39 -12.97
CA GLU A 68 8.37 -10.18 -13.47
C GLU A 68 7.76 -9.30 -12.36
N PHE A 69 7.68 -9.79 -11.11
CA PHE A 69 7.11 -9.05 -9.99
C PHE A 69 8.19 -8.39 -9.10
N VAL A 70 7.88 -7.19 -8.60
CA VAL A 70 8.64 -6.55 -7.51
C VAL A 70 8.36 -7.27 -6.19
N GLU A 71 7.08 -7.56 -5.96
CA GLU A 71 6.56 -8.33 -4.82
C GLU A 71 5.31 -9.10 -5.26
N TYR A 72 5.02 -10.18 -4.58
CA TYR A 72 3.76 -10.93 -4.71
C TYR A 72 3.47 -11.69 -3.43
N GLU A 73 2.19 -11.99 -3.21
CA GLU A 73 1.70 -12.80 -2.09
C GLU A 73 0.60 -13.75 -2.56
N GLU A 74 0.65 -14.99 -2.06
CA GLU A 74 -0.46 -15.92 -2.16
C GLU A 74 -1.35 -15.73 -0.92
N VAL A 75 -2.44 -15.00 -1.05
CA VAL A 75 -3.35 -14.67 0.05
C VAL A 75 -4.25 -15.84 0.42
N TYR A 76 -4.67 -16.60 -0.59
CA TYR A 76 -5.38 -17.88 -0.46
C TYR A 76 -4.87 -18.84 -1.52
N SER A 77 -5.03 -20.14 -1.33
CA SER A 77 -4.58 -21.16 -2.29
C SER A 77 -4.99 -20.83 -3.74
N GLY A 78 -4.00 -20.62 -4.61
CA GLY A 78 -4.17 -20.24 -6.01
C GLY A 78 -4.60 -18.80 -6.25
N ARG A 79 -4.72 -17.98 -5.20
CA ARG A 79 -5.11 -16.57 -5.32
C ARG A 79 -3.95 -15.64 -4.95
N TYR A 80 -3.33 -15.12 -5.99
CA TYR A 80 -2.15 -14.25 -5.92
C TYR A 80 -2.51 -12.78 -6.12
N TYR A 81 -1.73 -11.92 -5.49
CA TYR A 81 -1.65 -10.48 -5.77
C TYR A 81 -0.18 -10.09 -5.88
N GLY A 82 0.14 -9.08 -6.66
CA GLY A 82 1.52 -8.62 -6.80
C GLY A 82 1.66 -7.39 -7.69
N THR A 83 2.88 -6.86 -7.75
CA THR A 83 3.23 -5.64 -8.47
C THR A 83 4.18 -5.96 -9.62
N LEU A 84 3.75 -5.72 -10.86
CA LEU A 84 4.54 -5.96 -12.07
C LEU A 84 5.62 -4.89 -12.24
N LYS A 85 6.90 -5.29 -12.34
CA LYS A 85 8.05 -4.41 -12.57
C LYS A 85 7.85 -3.53 -13.80
N SER A 86 7.46 -4.12 -14.93
CA SER A 86 7.31 -3.42 -16.20
C SER A 86 6.24 -2.32 -16.18
N GLN A 87 5.16 -2.51 -15.44
CA GLN A 87 4.07 -1.54 -15.36
C GLN A 87 4.48 -0.33 -14.52
N VAL A 88 5.12 -0.58 -13.38
CA VAL A 88 5.59 0.50 -12.52
C VAL A 88 6.69 1.32 -13.21
N GLU A 89 7.67 0.67 -13.85
CA GLU A 89 8.73 1.40 -14.57
C GLU A 89 8.17 2.27 -15.71
N ARG A 90 7.15 1.79 -16.43
CA ARG A 90 6.45 2.59 -17.45
C ARG A 90 5.75 3.81 -16.85
N GLN A 91 5.06 3.64 -15.73
CA GLN A 91 4.40 4.74 -15.04
C GLN A 91 5.41 5.76 -14.51
N LEU A 92 6.55 5.30 -13.97
CA LEU A 92 7.62 6.16 -13.44
C LEU A 92 8.32 7.02 -14.50
N GLU A 93 8.14 6.72 -15.80
CA GLU A 93 8.59 7.60 -16.88
C GLU A 93 7.73 8.85 -17.03
N GLN A 94 6.51 8.85 -16.49
CA GLN A 94 5.53 9.90 -16.69
C GLN A 94 5.14 10.64 -15.39
N GLN A 95 5.18 9.94 -14.23
CA GLN A 95 4.65 10.45 -12.96
C GLN A 95 5.29 9.76 -11.76
N ASN A 96 5.06 10.29 -10.57
CA ASN A 96 5.35 9.60 -9.32
C ASN A 96 4.30 8.51 -9.07
N ILE A 97 4.66 7.45 -8.37
CA ILE A 97 3.76 6.31 -8.12
C ILE A 97 3.50 6.14 -6.63
N LEU A 98 2.23 5.99 -6.30
CA LEU A 98 1.77 5.69 -4.97
C LEU A 98 1.36 4.21 -4.86
N PHE A 99 1.85 3.55 -3.82
CA PHE A 99 1.49 2.19 -3.44
C PHE A 99 0.70 2.16 -2.15
N ASP A 100 -0.40 1.44 -2.14
CA ASP A 100 -1.15 1.05 -0.94
C ASP A 100 -1.06 -0.47 -0.79
N VAL A 101 -0.12 -0.94 0.04
CA VAL A 101 0.24 -2.36 0.19
C VAL A 101 0.28 -2.79 1.64
N ASP A 102 0.34 -4.09 1.88
CA ASP A 102 0.61 -4.62 3.20
C ASP A 102 2.06 -4.38 3.64
N VAL A 103 2.37 -4.74 4.89
CA VAL A 103 3.68 -4.46 5.48
C VAL A 103 4.83 -5.20 4.80
N LYS A 104 4.59 -6.42 4.30
CA LYS A 104 5.62 -7.22 3.61
C LYS A 104 5.87 -6.67 2.21
N GLY A 105 4.80 -6.34 1.49
CA GLY A 105 4.87 -5.68 0.19
C GLY A 105 5.60 -4.34 0.30
N GLY A 106 5.31 -3.54 1.33
CA GLY A 106 6.00 -2.28 1.60
C GLY A 106 7.52 -2.45 1.79
N CYS A 107 7.94 -3.43 2.59
CA CYS A 107 9.36 -3.76 2.76
C CYS A 107 10.01 -4.22 1.45
N SER A 108 9.32 -5.05 0.66
CA SER A 108 9.83 -5.55 -0.63
C SER A 108 9.99 -4.42 -1.64
N LEU A 109 9.01 -3.54 -1.76
CA LEU A 109 9.06 -2.35 -2.61
C LEU A 109 10.19 -1.40 -2.18
N LYS A 110 10.33 -1.12 -0.88
CA LYS A 110 11.41 -0.27 -0.36
C LYS A 110 12.77 -0.86 -0.67
N LYS A 111 12.94 -2.16 -0.48
CA LYS A 111 14.20 -2.87 -0.82
C LYS A 111 14.52 -2.78 -2.32
N PHE A 112 13.50 -2.88 -3.19
CA PHE A 112 13.68 -2.87 -4.63
C PHE A 112 14.01 -1.47 -5.17
N TYR A 113 13.28 -0.43 -4.73
CA TYR A 113 13.45 0.94 -5.22
C TYR A 113 14.49 1.75 -4.45
N GLY A 114 14.91 1.31 -3.26
CA GLY A 114 15.96 1.96 -2.46
C GLY A 114 15.65 3.42 -2.15
N GLU A 115 16.56 4.33 -2.50
CA GLU A 115 16.42 5.77 -2.28
C GLU A 115 15.35 6.43 -3.15
N ARG A 116 14.94 5.79 -4.26
CA ARG A 116 13.82 6.26 -5.09
C ARG A 116 12.45 6.05 -4.43
N ALA A 117 12.39 5.37 -3.28
CA ALA A 117 11.18 5.09 -2.57
C ALA A 117 11.16 5.70 -1.18
N LEU A 118 10.06 6.36 -0.84
CA LEU A 118 9.71 6.78 0.52
C LEU A 118 8.70 5.78 1.09
N PHE A 119 9.08 5.06 2.14
CA PHE A 119 8.18 4.13 2.82
C PHE A 119 7.57 4.79 4.06
N ILE A 120 6.26 5.02 4.02
CA ILE A 120 5.46 5.63 5.09
C ILE A 120 4.63 4.55 5.77
N PHE A 121 4.77 4.42 7.08
CA PHE A 121 3.94 3.57 7.92
C PHE A 121 2.93 4.43 8.70
N VAL A 122 1.64 4.19 8.49
CA VAL A 122 0.57 4.91 9.20
C VAL A 122 0.10 4.05 10.37
N GLN A 123 0.09 4.60 11.57
CA GLN A 123 -0.39 3.90 12.75
C GLN A 123 -1.41 4.70 13.55
N ALA A 124 -2.31 3.99 14.25
CA ALA A 124 -3.14 4.59 15.27
C ALA A 124 -2.29 4.91 16.51
N PRO A 125 -2.71 5.84 17.39
CA PRO A 125 -1.96 6.19 18.61
C PRO A 125 -1.73 5.01 19.55
N SER A 126 -2.67 4.07 19.57
CA SER A 126 -2.58 2.83 20.36
C SER A 126 -3.45 1.73 19.78
N ILE A 127 -3.21 0.49 20.21
CA ILE A 127 -4.05 -0.66 19.91
C ILE A 127 -5.49 -0.47 20.42
N ALA A 128 -5.67 0.17 21.57
CA ALA A 128 -7.00 0.48 22.09
C ALA A 128 -7.79 1.40 21.16
N VAL A 129 -7.18 2.48 20.66
CA VAL A 129 -7.81 3.39 19.69
C VAL A 129 -8.07 2.69 18.36
N LEU A 130 -7.16 1.83 17.91
CA LEU A 130 -7.38 1.04 16.68
C LEU A 130 -8.59 0.12 16.84
N ARG A 131 -8.72 -0.58 17.96
CA ARG A 131 -9.89 -1.42 18.29
C ARG A 131 -11.18 -0.61 18.28
N GLU A 132 -11.23 0.55 18.94
CA GLU A 132 -12.39 1.44 18.95
C GLU A 132 -12.80 1.85 17.54
N ARG A 133 -11.83 2.18 16.69
CA ARG A 133 -12.08 2.55 15.29
C ARG A 133 -12.68 1.39 14.49
N LEU A 134 -12.19 0.16 14.69
CA LEU A 134 -12.73 -1.04 14.05
C LEU A 134 -14.16 -1.33 14.50
N VAL A 135 -14.45 -1.23 15.80
CA VAL A 135 -15.81 -1.39 16.34
C VAL A 135 -16.76 -0.33 15.79
N ARG A 136 -16.35 0.95 15.81
CA ARG A 136 -17.19 2.08 15.35
C ARG A 136 -17.52 2.01 13.86
N ARG A 137 -16.66 1.39 13.06
CA ARG A 137 -16.86 1.20 11.63
C ARG A 137 -18.06 0.30 11.32
N GLY A 138 -18.38 -0.65 12.20
CA GLY A 138 -19.61 -1.45 12.15
C GLY A 138 -19.70 -2.49 11.03
N ASP A 139 -18.63 -2.64 10.24
CA ASP A 139 -18.54 -3.54 9.08
C ASP A 139 -17.87 -4.89 9.40
N THR A 140 -17.55 -5.11 10.67
CA THR A 140 -16.74 -6.26 11.11
C THR A 140 -17.43 -6.97 12.28
N ALA A 141 -17.60 -8.28 12.19
CA ALA A 141 -18.14 -9.09 13.26
C ALA A 141 -17.20 -9.08 14.50
N PRO A 142 -17.75 -9.18 15.73
CA PRO A 142 -16.93 -9.06 16.96
C PRO A 142 -15.76 -10.04 17.05
N ASP A 143 -15.93 -11.26 16.59
CA ASP A 143 -14.87 -12.30 16.56
C ASP A 143 -13.75 -11.99 15.53
N GLU A 144 -14.09 -11.28 14.47
CA GLU A 144 -13.12 -10.81 13.48
C GLU A 144 -12.35 -9.59 13.97
N ILE A 145 -12.92 -8.76 14.85
CA ILE A 145 -12.23 -7.59 15.43
C ILE A 145 -10.98 -8.05 16.18
N GLU A 146 -11.07 -9.10 17.01
CA GLU A 146 -9.92 -9.62 17.76
C GLU A 146 -8.82 -10.14 16.83
N LYS A 147 -9.20 -10.82 15.76
CA LYS A 147 -8.24 -11.28 14.73
C LYS A 147 -7.54 -10.12 14.06
N ARG A 148 -8.28 -9.04 13.73
CA ARG A 148 -7.71 -7.82 13.14
C ARG A 148 -6.81 -7.08 14.11
N VAL A 149 -7.15 -7.02 15.39
CA VAL A 149 -6.32 -6.43 16.44
C VAL A 149 -5.01 -7.21 16.60
N SER A 150 -5.08 -8.53 16.72
CA SER A 150 -3.87 -9.38 16.81
C SER A 150 -2.99 -9.25 15.56
N LYS A 151 -3.61 -9.17 14.38
CA LYS A 151 -2.87 -8.91 13.13
C LYS A 151 -2.22 -7.53 13.15
N ALA A 152 -2.92 -6.50 13.65
CA ALA A 152 -2.40 -5.15 13.75
C ALA A 152 -1.17 -5.06 14.68
N GLU A 153 -1.17 -5.78 15.80
CA GLU A 153 0.00 -5.87 16.69
C GLU A 153 1.23 -6.42 15.96
N TYR A 154 1.03 -7.49 15.17
CA TYR A 154 2.08 -8.03 14.31
C TYR A 154 2.53 -7.02 13.26
N GLU A 155 1.59 -6.38 12.55
CA GLU A 155 1.89 -5.40 11.50
C GLU A 155 2.64 -4.18 12.05
N MET A 156 2.34 -3.75 13.28
CA MET A 156 3.06 -2.63 13.94
C MET A 156 4.54 -2.90 14.16
N THR A 157 4.97 -4.16 14.25
CA THR A 157 6.40 -4.49 14.35
C THR A 157 7.19 -4.08 13.10
N PHE A 158 6.52 -3.88 11.98
CA PHE A 158 7.14 -3.45 10.71
C PHE A 158 7.37 -1.94 10.61
N ALA A 159 6.83 -1.14 11.53
CA ALA A 159 7.05 0.31 11.57
C ALA A 159 8.54 0.68 11.60
N GLN A 160 9.38 -0.17 12.21
CA GLN A 160 10.84 0.02 12.27
C GLN A 160 11.54 -0.02 10.89
N PHE A 161 10.90 -0.56 9.85
CA PHE A 161 11.44 -0.65 8.50
C PHE A 161 11.01 0.52 7.60
N ALA A 162 10.09 1.36 8.10
CA ALA A 162 9.63 2.53 7.36
C ALA A 162 10.62 3.70 7.49
N ASP A 163 10.71 4.52 6.45
CA ASP A 163 11.49 5.76 6.50
C ASP A 163 10.80 6.81 7.39
N ARG A 164 9.46 6.76 7.46
CA ARG A 164 8.64 7.63 8.29
C ARG A 164 7.45 6.88 8.89
N VAL A 165 7.16 7.18 10.14
CA VAL A 165 5.96 6.70 10.85
C VAL A 165 5.07 7.91 11.11
N ILE A 166 3.84 7.88 10.56
CA ILE A 166 2.84 8.93 10.81
C ILE A 166 1.81 8.38 11.80
N VAL A 167 1.76 8.99 12.99
CA VAL A 167 0.77 8.65 14.01
C VAL A 167 -0.52 9.43 13.72
N ASN A 168 -1.54 8.73 13.26
CA ASN A 168 -2.84 9.31 12.94
C ASN A 168 -3.74 9.38 14.19
N ASP A 169 -3.39 10.29 15.11
CA ASP A 169 -4.22 10.66 16.26
C ASP A 169 -5.20 11.78 15.88
N ASP A 170 -4.68 12.85 15.33
CA ASP A 170 -5.40 13.96 14.76
C ASP A 170 -5.20 13.94 13.22
N LEU A 171 -6.31 13.86 12.48
CA LEU A 171 -6.25 13.70 11.03
C LEU A 171 -5.60 14.91 10.33
N GLU A 172 -5.86 16.14 10.79
CA GLU A 172 -5.32 17.33 10.12
C GLU A 172 -3.82 17.49 10.38
N LYS A 173 -3.35 17.10 11.56
CA LYS A 173 -1.91 17.03 11.85
C LYS A 173 -1.23 15.95 11.03
N ALA A 174 -1.83 14.75 10.93
CA ALA A 174 -1.31 13.66 10.11
C ALA A 174 -1.24 14.04 8.63
N LYS A 175 -2.24 14.75 8.11
CA LYS A 175 -2.22 15.28 6.73
C LYS A 175 -1.10 16.31 6.52
N ALA A 176 -0.90 17.23 7.47
CA ALA A 176 0.15 18.25 7.38
C ALA A 176 1.54 17.58 7.38
N GLU A 177 1.79 16.67 8.32
CA GLU A 177 3.03 15.90 8.41
C GLU A 177 3.28 15.09 7.11
N LEU A 178 2.24 14.44 6.58
CA LEU A 178 2.33 13.70 5.31
C LEU A 178 2.81 14.60 4.17
N VAL A 179 2.21 15.79 4.04
CA VAL A 179 2.58 16.74 2.98
C VAL A 179 4.04 17.18 3.11
N ASP A 180 4.48 17.51 4.33
CA ASP A 180 5.86 17.95 4.58
C ASP A 180 6.86 16.85 4.24
N VAL A 181 6.60 15.62 4.68
CA VAL A 181 7.46 14.45 4.44
C VAL A 181 7.54 14.12 2.95
N VAL A 182 6.41 14.11 2.24
CA VAL A 182 6.37 13.82 0.80
C VAL A 182 7.06 14.93 0.00
N ASN A 183 6.78 16.20 0.30
CA ASN A 183 7.43 17.33 -0.39
C ASN A 183 8.95 17.33 -0.18
N ALA A 184 9.43 17.06 1.03
CA ALA A 184 10.87 16.94 1.28
C ALA A 184 11.48 15.83 0.41
N PHE A 185 10.85 14.64 0.38
CA PHE A 185 11.31 13.53 -0.43
C PHE A 185 11.29 13.82 -1.93
N LEU A 186 10.28 14.50 -2.46
CA LEU A 186 10.19 14.79 -3.89
C LEU A 186 11.21 15.82 -4.35
N ASN A 187 11.65 16.71 -3.45
CA ASN A 187 12.61 17.80 -3.76
C ASN A 187 14.09 17.40 -3.56
N ASP A 188 14.38 16.27 -2.91
CA ASP A 188 15.71 15.68 -2.83
C ASP A 188 16.12 15.02 -4.17
#